data_daa524098be64c220593d6420d94fde1
#
_entry.id   daa524098be64c220593d6420d94fde1
#
_cell.length_a   1.000
_cell.length_b   1.000
_cell.length_c   1.000
_cell.angle_alpha   90.00
_cell.angle_beta   90.00
_cell.angle_gamma   90.00
#
_symmetry.space_group_name_H-M   'P 1'
#
loop_
_entity.id
_entity.type
_entity.pdbx_description
1 polymer ?
#
loop_
_entity_poly.entity_id
_entity_poly.type
_entity_poly.pdbx_seq_one_letter_code
_entity_poly.pdbx_strand_id
1 'polypeptide(L)'
;MRADTTAGKTIFSTWMRNQDPDIVCLQEANKFTQKSLEALAASYGHPYAVLQKEKGFPTAITSKYPIVNIIKVENNMWHGFVMGTINGYHIISLHLSPHRYESRQLDIDLILETIRQNGPFEKWLIMGDFNSVSPVDAGKYADGRLADRLRKEEEKRPALKNLVNGEIDYSVHQRILDFGFIDSARLDKNFSEKNFGARIDFIYISPDLKSAFTGGNFIIDDFTKKYSDHRPVYMTWEK
;
A
#
# COMPACT_ATOMS: atom_id res chain seq x y z
N MET A 1 -9.21 8.68 1.90
CA MET A 1 -9.31 9.96 2.68
C MET A 1 -10.10 11.00 1.90
N ARG A 2 -11.09 11.67 2.51
CA ARG A 2 -11.80 12.78 1.85
C ARG A 2 -11.00 14.09 1.99
N ALA A 3 -9.86 14.16 1.34
CA ALA A 3 -8.98 15.34 1.33
C ALA A 3 -9.28 16.30 0.16
N ASP A 4 -10.46 16.18 -0.45
CA ASP A 4 -10.86 16.98 -1.62
C ASP A 4 -11.30 18.41 -1.26
N THR A 5 -11.48 18.72 0.03
CA THR A 5 -11.79 20.06 0.52
C THR A 5 -10.54 20.78 1.04
N THR A 6 -10.53 22.12 1.00
CA THR A 6 -9.43 22.94 1.56
C THR A 6 -9.18 22.61 3.03
N ALA A 7 -10.24 22.49 3.84
CA ALA A 7 -10.14 22.10 5.24
C ALA A 7 -9.54 20.71 5.43
N GLY A 8 -9.95 19.74 4.61
CA GLY A 8 -9.40 18.38 4.63
C GLY A 8 -7.90 18.35 4.32
N LYS A 9 -7.46 19.12 3.32
CA LYS A 9 -6.04 19.25 2.96
C LYS A 9 -5.20 19.85 4.10
N THR A 10 -5.70 20.88 4.77
CA THR A 10 -5.00 21.52 5.89
C THR A 10 -4.85 20.56 7.08
N ILE A 11 -5.92 19.85 7.45
CA ILE A 11 -5.90 18.87 8.54
C ILE A 11 -4.92 17.75 8.23
N PHE A 12 -4.97 17.21 7.01
CA PHE A 12 -4.04 16.18 6.54
C PHE A 12 -2.58 16.65 6.57
N SER A 13 -2.30 17.85 6.04
CA SER A 13 -0.95 18.39 6.01
C SER A 13 -0.38 18.63 7.41
N THR A 14 -1.22 19.07 8.35
CA THR A 14 -0.82 19.25 9.75
C THR A 14 -0.48 17.91 10.41
N TRP A 15 -1.33 16.90 10.21
CA TRP A 15 -1.09 15.56 10.72
C TRP A 15 0.18 14.96 10.10
N MET A 16 0.36 15.08 8.78
CA MET A 16 1.51 14.55 8.05
C MET A 16 2.82 15.22 8.50
N ARG A 17 2.83 16.54 8.75
CA ARG A 17 4.02 17.21 9.33
C ARG A 17 4.39 16.66 10.70
N ASN A 18 3.42 16.30 11.52
CA ASN A 18 3.69 15.73 12.85
C ASN A 18 4.24 14.30 12.77
N GLN A 19 3.89 13.55 11.72
CA GLN A 19 4.47 12.23 11.44
C GLN A 19 5.89 12.34 10.86
N ASP A 20 6.20 13.42 10.16
CA ASP A 20 7.49 13.74 9.52
C ASP A 20 8.11 12.60 8.68
N PRO A 21 7.36 11.90 7.83
CA PRO A 21 7.90 10.81 7.02
C PRO A 21 8.88 11.33 5.95
N ASP A 22 9.85 10.50 5.54
CA ASP A 22 10.72 10.79 4.41
C ASP A 22 10.05 10.49 3.06
N ILE A 23 9.24 9.44 3.02
CA ILE A 23 8.52 8.95 1.82
C ILE A 23 7.08 8.62 2.21
N VAL A 24 6.12 9.00 1.37
CA VAL A 24 4.70 8.66 1.55
C VAL A 24 4.16 8.05 0.26
N CYS A 25 3.54 6.89 0.38
CA CYS A 25 2.73 6.26 -0.66
C CYS A 25 1.25 6.50 -0.36
N LEU A 26 0.54 7.10 -1.30
CA LEU A 26 -0.88 7.40 -1.18
C LEU A 26 -1.69 6.50 -2.14
N GLN A 27 -2.79 5.98 -1.64
CA GLN A 27 -3.83 5.33 -2.43
C GLN A 27 -5.06 6.24 -2.51
N GLU A 28 -5.84 6.05 -3.57
CA GLU A 28 -7.06 6.83 -3.80
C GLU A 28 -6.82 8.35 -3.82
N ALA A 29 -5.74 8.80 -4.49
CA ALA A 29 -5.49 10.22 -4.72
C ALA A 29 -6.48 10.79 -5.76
N ASN A 30 -7.79 10.54 -5.52
CA ASN A 30 -8.87 10.88 -6.42
C ASN A 30 -9.00 12.40 -6.55
N LYS A 31 -9.28 12.87 -7.78
CA LYS A 31 -9.43 14.29 -8.12
C LYS A 31 -8.15 15.14 -7.98
N PHE A 32 -7.01 14.53 -7.67
CA PHE A 32 -5.74 15.24 -7.75
C PHE A 32 -5.27 15.30 -9.21
N THR A 33 -4.71 16.45 -9.58
CA THR A 33 -3.80 16.60 -10.72
C THR A 33 -2.37 16.52 -10.20
N GLN A 34 -1.39 16.30 -11.07
CA GLN A 34 0.03 16.35 -10.68
C GLN A 34 0.34 17.62 -9.89
N LYS A 35 -0.05 18.79 -10.43
CA LYS A 35 0.15 20.11 -9.78
C LYS A 35 -0.51 20.23 -8.41
N SER A 36 -1.73 19.72 -8.24
CA SER A 36 -2.42 19.81 -6.95
C SER A 36 -1.86 18.85 -5.91
N LEU A 37 -1.31 17.71 -6.34
CA LEU A 37 -0.58 16.80 -5.46
C LEU A 37 0.75 17.42 -5.01
N GLU A 38 1.51 18.04 -5.91
CA GLU A 38 2.75 18.77 -5.59
C GLU A 38 2.49 19.87 -4.54
N ALA A 39 1.42 20.66 -4.73
CA ALA A 39 1.04 21.68 -3.77
C ALA A 39 0.67 21.10 -2.39
N LEU A 40 -0.04 19.96 -2.36
CA LEU A 40 -0.34 19.26 -1.11
C LEU A 40 0.95 18.73 -0.46
N ALA A 41 1.80 18.06 -1.22
CA ALA A 41 3.06 17.50 -0.75
C ALA A 41 3.98 18.58 -0.15
N ALA A 42 4.16 19.70 -0.84
CA ALA A 42 4.91 20.84 -0.36
C ALA A 42 4.37 21.38 0.98
N SER A 43 3.05 21.33 1.20
CA SER A 43 2.44 21.83 2.42
C SER A 43 2.79 21.03 3.69
N TYR A 44 3.33 19.81 3.55
CA TYR A 44 3.84 19.00 4.67
C TYR A 44 5.34 18.66 4.55
N GLY A 45 6.08 19.38 3.70
CA GLY A 45 7.54 19.29 3.65
C GLY A 45 8.09 18.34 2.59
N HIS A 46 7.27 17.87 1.64
CA HIS A 46 7.72 17.05 0.51
C HIS A 46 7.81 17.87 -0.78
N PRO A 47 9.01 18.28 -1.23
CA PRO A 47 9.17 19.03 -2.47
C PRO A 47 9.00 18.18 -3.73
N TYR A 48 9.00 16.86 -3.60
CA TYR A 48 8.88 15.94 -4.73
C TYR A 48 7.60 15.11 -4.62
N ALA A 49 6.85 15.02 -5.72
CA ALA A 49 5.62 14.24 -5.79
C ALA A 49 5.41 13.68 -7.19
N VAL A 50 4.88 12.47 -7.27
CA VAL A 50 4.52 11.81 -8.52
C VAL A 50 3.13 11.21 -8.37
N LEU A 51 2.20 11.67 -9.20
CA LEU A 51 0.88 11.08 -9.34
C LEU A 51 0.91 10.05 -10.47
N GLN A 52 0.37 8.85 -10.25
CA GLN A 52 0.32 7.80 -11.26
C GLN A 52 -0.51 8.25 -12.48
N LYS A 53 -1.76 8.69 -12.25
CA LYS A 53 -2.71 9.18 -13.25
C LYS A 53 -3.68 10.18 -12.63
N GLU A 54 -4.46 10.89 -13.45
CA GLU A 54 -5.41 11.91 -12.95
C GLU A 54 -6.86 11.42 -12.88
N LYS A 55 -7.14 10.19 -13.34
CA LYS A 55 -8.50 9.62 -13.39
C LYS A 55 -8.60 8.34 -12.56
N GLY A 56 -9.83 8.04 -12.10
CA GLY A 56 -10.11 6.82 -11.34
C GLY A 56 -9.56 6.90 -9.90
N PHE A 57 -8.88 5.85 -9.46
CA PHE A 57 -8.32 5.68 -8.11
C PHE A 57 -6.80 5.59 -8.18
N PRO A 58 -6.10 6.71 -8.44
CA PRO A 58 -4.66 6.70 -8.63
C PRO A 58 -3.90 6.49 -7.34
N THR A 59 -2.68 5.95 -7.49
CA THR A 59 -1.66 5.95 -6.45
C THR A 59 -0.71 7.13 -6.64
N ALA A 60 0.03 7.46 -5.59
CA ALA A 60 1.03 8.51 -5.66
C ALA A 60 2.21 8.23 -4.71
N ILE A 61 3.35 8.82 -5.02
CA ILE A 61 4.52 8.87 -4.14
C ILE A 61 4.86 10.34 -3.90
N THR A 62 5.11 10.70 -2.64
CA THR A 62 5.70 12.00 -2.29
C THR A 62 6.92 11.80 -1.41
N SER A 63 7.90 12.71 -1.47
CA SER A 63 9.18 12.52 -0.80
C SER A 63 9.87 13.84 -0.45
N LYS A 64 10.66 13.82 0.63
CA LYS A 64 11.63 14.86 0.96
C LYS A 64 12.80 14.89 -0.04
N TYR A 65 13.05 13.79 -0.74
CA TYR A 65 14.20 13.58 -1.64
C TYR A 65 13.75 13.42 -3.09
N PRO A 66 14.63 13.68 -4.07
CA PRO A 66 14.31 13.48 -5.47
C PRO A 66 13.78 12.08 -5.79
N ILE A 67 12.73 12.02 -6.61
CA ILE A 67 12.16 10.79 -7.15
C ILE A 67 12.62 10.65 -8.59
N VAL A 68 13.43 9.64 -8.88
CA VAL A 68 13.99 9.39 -10.22
C VAL A 68 13.56 8.01 -10.73
N ASN A 69 13.87 7.68 -12.00
CA ASN A 69 13.52 6.40 -12.62
C ASN A 69 12.02 6.05 -12.47
N ILE A 70 11.17 7.04 -12.76
CA ILE A 70 9.73 6.93 -12.55
C ILE A 70 9.10 6.03 -13.61
N ILE A 71 8.36 5.01 -13.17
CA ILE A 71 7.53 4.15 -14.00
C ILE A 71 6.09 4.27 -13.52
N LYS A 72 5.16 4.54 -14.46
CA LYS A 72 3.72 4.59 -14.21
C LYS A 72 3.05 3.49 -15.02
N VAL A 73 2.39 2.57 -14.36
CA VAL A 73 1.66 1.47 -14.99
C VAL A 73 0.17 1.69 -14.80
N GLU A 74 -0.57 1.75 -15.90
CA GLU A 74 -2.02 1.96 -15.93
C GLU A 74 -2.75 0.82 -16.65
N ASN A 75 -2.12 0.28 -17.70
CA ASN A 75 -2.71 -0.75 -18.54
C ASN A 75 -2.57 -2.13 -17.91
N ASN A 76 -3.54 -3.00 -18.19
CA ASN A 76 -3.58 -4.39 -17.73
C ASN A 76 -3.68 -4.57 -16.21
N MET A 77 -4.00 -3.51 -15.47
CA MET A 77 -4.26 -3.51 -14.03
C MET A 77 -5.57 -2.79 -13.72
N TRP A 78 -6.18 -3.11 -12.58
CA TRP A 78 -7.41 -2.46 -12.18
C TRP A 78 -7.19 -0.98 -11.83
N HIS A 79 -6.25 -0.68 -10.95
CA HIS A 79 -5.89 0.68 -10.58
C HIS A 79 -4.51 1.09 -11.08
N GLY A 80 -3.59 0.14 -11.25
CA GLY A 80 -2.21 0.36 -11.62
C GLY A 80 -1.32 0.68 -10.42
N PHE A 81 -0.07 1.05 -10.70
CA PHE A 81 0.91 1.45 -9.69
C PHE A 81 1.85 2.52 -10.22
N VAL A 82 2.55 3.19 -9.32
CA VAL A 82 3.69 4.04 -9.62
C VAL A 82 4.93 3.53 -8.90
N MET A 83 6.05 3.53 -9.60
CA MET A 83 7.37 3.21 -9.08
C MET A 83 8.28 4.43 -9.21
N GLY A 84 9.21 4.58 -8.27
CA GLY A 84 10.30 5.55 -8.35
C GLY A 84 11.49 5.13 -7.51
N THR A 85 12.66 5.66 -7.80
CA THR A 85 13.88 5.46 -7.00
C THR A 85 14.13 6.70 -6.16
N ILE A 86 14.31 6.52 -4.84
CA ILE A 86 14.54 7.59 -3.86
C ILE A 86 15.75 7.21 -3.01
N ASN A 87 16.83 7.98 -3.08
CA ASN A 87 18.09 7.68 -2.36
C ASN A 87 18.59 6.24 -2.57
N GLY A 88 18.42 5.69 -3.77
CA GLY A 88 18.82 4.33 -4.12
C GLY A 88 17.83 3.24 -3.70
N TYR A 89 16.73 3.56 -3.02
CA TYR A 89 15.65 2.63 -2.72
C TYR A 89 14.61 2.64 -3.85
N HIS A 90 14.17 1.47 -4.28
CA HIS A 90 13.11 1.31 -5.27
C HIS A 90 11.76 1.21 -4.55
N ILE A 91 10.89 2.18 -4.78
CA ILE A 91 9.60 2.30 -4.10
C ILE A 91 8.48 2.03 -5.09
N ILE A 92 7.62 1.09 -4.78
CA ILE A 92 6.37 0.84 -5.51
C ILE A 92 5.20 1.22 -4.61
N SER A 93 4.35 2.16 -5.08
CA SER A 93 3.06 2.47 -4.50
C SER A 93 1.96 1.82 -5.32
N LEU A 94 1.22 0.89 -4.74
CA LEU A 94 0.18 0.13 -5.40
C LEU A 94 -1.19 0.30 -4.75
N HIS A 95 -2.24 -0.04 -5.53
CA HIS A 95 -3.59 -0.27 -5.06
C HIS A 95 -4.19 -1.39 -5.92
N LEU A 96 -4.35 -2.59 -5.37
CA LEU A 96 -4.86 -3.73 -6.12
C LEU A 96 -6.40 -3.73 -6.19
N SER A 97 -6.97 -4.52 -7.09
CA SER A 97 -8.41 -4.61 -7.29
C SER A 97 -9.17 -4.99 -6.00
N PRO A 98 -10.17 -4.21 -5.56
CA PRO A 98 -11.02 -4.60 -4.43
C PRO A 98 -12.09 -5.64 -4.81
N HIS A 99 -12.19 -6.01 -6.10
CA HIS A 99 -13.34 -6.74 -6.61
C HIS A 99 -13.08 -8.23 -6.86
N ARG A 100 -11.90 -8.58 -7.41
CA ARG A 100 -11.67 -9.94 -7.90
C ARG A 100 -10.28 -10.43 -7.56
N TYR A 101 -10.19 -11.64 -7.03
CA TYR A 101 -8.90 -12.26 -6.71
C TYR A 101 -8.07 -12.53 -7.97
N GLU A 102 -8.70 -12.91 -9.10
CA GLU A 102 -7.99 -13.16 -10.35
C GLU A 102 -7.28 -11.89 -10.85
N SER A 103 -7.95 -10.73 -10.73
CA SER A 103 -7.34 -9.45 -11.10
C SER A 103 -6.13 -9.14 -10.22
N ARG A 104 -6.22 -9.34 -8.90
CA ARG A 104 -5.10 -9.13 -7.98
C ARG A 104 -3.91 -10.05 -8.26
N GLN A 105 -4.18 -11.30 -8.67
CA GLN A 105 -3.13 -12.24 -9.06
C GLN A 105 -2.38 -11.76 -10.30
N LEU A 106 -3.08 -11.28 -11.33
CA LEU A 106 -2.46 -10.71 -12.53
C LEU A 106 -1.71 -9.41 -12.21
N ASP A 107 -2.30 -8.56 -11.37
CA ASP A 107 -1.70 -7.30 -10.95
C ASP A 107 -0.36 -7.54 -10.24
N ILE A 108 -0.30 -8.50 -9.30
CA ILE A 108 0.94 -8.79 -8.57
C ILE A 108 2.00 -9.46 -9.45
N ASP A 109 1.61 -10.32 -10.39
CA ASP A 109 2.54 -10.92 -11.34
C ASP A 109 3.22 -9.84 -12.20
N LEU A 110 2.47 -8.84 -12.66
CA LEU A 110 3.02 -7.70 -13.41
C LEU A 110 3.99 -6.86 -12.56
N ILE A 111 3.67 -6.63 -11.29
CA ILE A 111 4.54 -5.90 -10.36
C ILE A 111 5.85 -6.68 -10.15
N LEU A 112 5.78 -7.99 -9.86
CA LEU A 112 6.97 -8.82 -9.65
C LEU A 112 7.83 -8.91 -10.92
N GLU A 113 7.22 -8.97 -12.09
CA GLU A 113 7.95 -8.92 -13.36
C GLU A 113 8.62 -7.56 -13.58
N THR A 114 7.95 -6.45 -13.24
CA THR A 114 8.56 -5.11 -13.28
C THR A 114 9.80 -5.04 -12.38
N ILE A 115 9.76 -5.65 -11.20
CA ILE A 115 10.91 -5.71 -10.30
C ILE A 115 12.08 -6.46 -10.96
N ARG A 116 11.83 -7.65 -11.55
CA ARG A 116 12.88 -8.42 -12.25
C ARG A 116 13.57 -7.64 -13.37
N GLN A 117 12.80 -6.79 -14.07
CA GLN A 117 13.29 -6.02 -15.21
C GLN A 117 14.04 -4.75 -14.84
N ASN A 118 13.93 -4.27 -13.59
CA ASN A 118 14.43 -2.96 -13.19
C ASN A 118 15.62 -2.99 -12.20
N GLY A 119 16.38 -4.08 -12.17
CA GLY A 119 17.63 -4.15 -11.43
C GLY A 119 17.74 -5.37 -10.51
N PRO A 120 18.80 -5.44 -9.71
CA PRO A 120 18.95 -6.48 -8.72
C PRO A 120 17.86 -6.42 -7.68
N PHE A 121 17.53 -7.55 -7.06
CA PHE A 121 16.54 -7.63 -5.99
C PHE A 121 17.12 -7.14 -4.65
N GLU A 122 17.45 -5.85 -4.61
CA GLU A 122 18.01 -5.16 -3.45
C GLU A 122 17.37 -3.78 -3.30
N LYS A 123 17.15 -3.33 -2.07
CA LYS A 123 16.55 -2.03 -1.72
C LYS A 123 15.15 -1.81 -2.31
N TRP A 124 14.36 -2.85 -2.42
CA TRP A 124 12.98 -2.77 -2.88
C TRP A 124 11.99 -2.66 -1.73
N LEU A 125 11.02 -1.75 -1.90
CA LEU A 125 9.85 -1.62 -1.03
C LEU A 125 8.58 -1.63 -1.88
N ILE A 126 7.64 -2.50 -1.54
CA ILE A 126 6.28 -2.51 -2.11
C ILE A 126 5.32 -2.08 -1.02
N MET A 127 4.57 -1.00 -1.27
CA MET A 127 3.69 -0.39 -0.27
C MET A 127 2.32 -0.09 -0.85
N GLY A 128 1.27 -0.31 -0.05
CA GLY A 128 -0.07 0.12 -0.42
C GLY A 128 -1.18 -0.80 0.06
N ASP A 129 -2.35 -0.62 -0.56
CA ASP A 129 -3.54 -1.43 -0.36
C ASP A 129 -3.54 -2.61 -1.33
N PHE A 130 -3.39 -3.80 -0.79
CA PHE A 130 -3.39 -5.05 -1.56
C PHE A 130 -4.80 -5.62 -1.75
N ASN A 131 -5.81 -5.10 -1.04
CA ASN A 131 -7.18 -5.62 -1.05
C ASN A 131 -7.26 -7.15 -0.86
N SER A 132 -6.28 -7.72 -0.20
CA SER A 132 -6.14 -9.15 0.09
C SER A 132 -5.40 -9.36 1.41
N VAL A 133 -5.52 -10.54 1.98
CA VAL A 133 -4.91 -10.89 3.26
C VAL A 133 -3.77 -11.87 3.07
N SER A 134 -2.79 -11.83 3.98
CA SER A 134 -1.58 -12.63 3.91
C SER A 134 -1.74 -14.01 4.57
N PRO A 135 -1.11 -15.08 4.03
CA PRO A 135 -1.09 -16.40 4.67
C PRO A 135 -0.41 -16.37 6.04
N VAL A 136 0.49 -15.42 6.29
CA VAL A 136 1.12 -15.27 7.62
C VAL A 136 0.12 -14.83 8.71
N ASP A 137 -1.04 -14.31 8.31
CA ASP A 137 -2.15 -13.93 9.19
C ASP A 137 -3.27 -15.00 9.22
N ALA A 138 -3.12 -16.13 8.53
CA ALA A 138 -4.21 -17.12 8.37
C ALA A 138 -4.81 -17.58 9.70
N GLY A 139 -4.00 -17.75 10.74
CA GLY A 139 -4.46 -18.12 12.08
C GLY A 139 -5.51 -17.15 12.66
N LYS A 140 -5.43 -15.87 12.31
CA LYS A 140 -6.40 -14.85 12.71
C LYS A 140 -7.78 -15.06 12.07
N TYR A 141 -7.81 -15.62 10.88
CA TYR A 141 -9.04 -15.81 10.09
C TYR A 141 -9.60 -17.23 10.18
N ALA A 142 -8.98 -18.09 11.01
CA ALA A 142 -9.37 -19.50 11.18
C ALA A 142 -10.77 -19.69 11.81
N ASP A 143 -11.32 -18.64 12.43
CA ASP A 143 -12.67 -18.64 12.97
C ASP A 143 -13.79 -18.54 11.89
N GLY A 144 -13.41 -18.38 10.62
CA GLY A 144 -14.32 -18.34 9.47
C GLY A 144 -15.07 -17.01 9.28
N ARG A 145 -15.05 -16.10 10.25
CA ARG A 145 -15.82 -14.83 10.19
C ARG A 145 -15.50 -13.98 8.97
N LEU A 146 -14.22 -13.94 8.53
CA LEU A 146 -13.84 -13.22 7.34
C LEU A 146 -14.41 -13.88 6.09
N ALA A 147 -14.29 -15.19 5.95
CA ALA A 147 -14.84 -15.93 4.81
C ALA A 147 -16.36 -15.76 4.72
N ASP A 148 -17.07 -15.85 5.86
CA ASP A 148 -18.52 -15.65 5.92
C ASP A 148 -18.94 -14.23 5.50
N ARG A 149 -18.17 -13.22 5.92
CA ARG A 149 -18.41 -11.84 5.50
C ARG A 149 -18.22 -11.68 3.97
N LEU A 150 -17.12 -12.18 3.43
CA LEU A 150 -16.83 -12.11 1.99
C LEU A 150 -17.89 -12.84 1.18
N ARG A 151 -18.33 -14.02 1.62
CA ARG A 151 -19.41 -14.79 0.97
C ARG A 151 -20.72 -13.99 0.91
N LYS A 152 -21.12 -13.37 2.01
CA LYS A 152 -22.32 -12.52 2.06
C LYS A 152 -22.19 -11.28 1.17
N GLU A 153 -20.99 -10.74 1.00
CA GLU A 153 -20.74 -9.64 0.08
C GLU A 153 -20.83 -10.08 -1.38
N GLU A 154 -20.30 -11.26 -1.73
CA GLU A 154 -20.41 -11.85 -3.07
C GLU A 154 -21.86 -12.20 -3.42
N GLU A 155 -22.64 -12.75 -2.48
CA GLU A 155 -24.08 -13.00 -2.67
C GLU A 155 -24.87 -11.73 -2.99
N LYS A 156 -24.57 -10.62 -2.31
CA LYS A 156 -25.20 -9.31 -2.55
C LYS A 156 -24.73 -8.62 -3.82
N ARG A 157 -23.50 -8.89 -4.22
CA ARG A 157 -22.84 -8.25 -5.37
C ARG A 157 -22.09 -9.31 -6.17
N PRO A 158 -22.76 -10.01 -7.10
CA PRO A 158 -22.19 -11.13 -7.87
C PRO A 158 -20.95 -10.80 -8.72
N ALA A 159 -20.70 -9.50 -8.95
CA ALA A 159 -19.47 -9.04 -9.62
C ALA A 159 -18.21 -9.17 -8.74
N LEU A 160 -18.39 -9.27 -7.41
CA LEU A 160 -17.29 -9.52 -6.50
C LEU A 160 -16.90 -10.99 -6.52
N LYS A 161 -15.59 -11.26 -6.47
CA LYS A 161 -15.00 -12.60 -6.33
C LYS A 161 -13.74 -12.47 -5.48
N ASN A 162 -13.91 -12.55 -4.17
CA ASN A 162 -12.83 -12.44 -3.18
C ASN A 162 -12.46 -13.78 -2.57
N LEU A 163 -13.31 -14.81 -2.79
CA LEU A 163 -13.08 -16.17 -2.35
C LEU A 163 -12.71 -17.09 -3.54
N VAL A 164 -11.84 -18.05 -3.30
CA VAL A 164 -11.51 -19.15 -4.22
C VAL A 164 -12.16 -20.40 -3.69
N ASN A 165 -13.11 -20.98 -4.43
CA ASN A 165 -13.89 -22.18 -3.99
C ASN A 165 -14.50 -22.02 -2.58
N GLY A 166 -14.92 -20.81 -2.23
CA GLY A 166 -15.51 -20.51 -0.92
C GLY A 166 -14.50 -20.23 0.21
N GLU A 167 -13.21 -20.31 -0.06
CA GLU A 167 -12.11 -20.09 0.88
C GLU A 167 -11.41 -18.74 0.62
N ILE A 168 -10.75 -18.20 1.65
CA ILE A 168 -9.95 -16.96 1.55
C ILE A 168 -8.79 -17.18 0.59
N ASP A 169 -8.60 -16.25 -0.36
CA ASP A 169 -7.46 -16.24 -1.26
C ASP A 169 -6.23 -15.61 -0.58
N TYR A 170 -5.16 -16.37 -0.48
CA TYR A 170 -3.86 -15.90 0.02
C TYR A 170 -2.80 -15.79 -1.09
N SER A 171 -3.16 -16.10 -2.34
CA SER A 171 -2.20 -16.30 -3.42
C SER A 171 -1.40 -15.05 -3.78
N VAL A 172 -1.98 -13.86 -3.63
CA VAL A 172 -1.28 -12.58 -3.88
C VAL A 172 -0.06 -12.46 -2.96
N HIS A 173 -0.28 -12.59 -1.68
CA HIS A 173 0.80 -12.47 -0.69
C HIS A 173 1.75 -13.66 -0.72
N GLN A 174 1.25 -14.87 -1.02
CA GLN A 174 2.11 -16.04 -1.19
C GLN A 174 3.14 -15.79 -2.31
N ARG A 175 2.74 -15.25 -3.47
CA ARG A 175 3.66 -14.92 -4.57
C ARG A 175 4.71 -13.89 -4.16
N ILE A 176 4.35 -12.90 -3.35
CA ILE A 176 5.29 -11.90 -2.84
C ILE A 176 6.32 -12.54 -1.90
N LEU A 177 5.86 -13.41 -1.01
CA LEU A 177 6.72 -14.14 -0.07
C LEU A 177 7.63 -15.14 -0.81
N ASP A 178 7.10 -15.87 -1.80
CA ASP A 178 7.87 -16.82 -2.63
C ASP A 178 8.91 -16.10 -3.51
N PHE A 179 8.66 -14.84 -3.88
CA PHE A 179 9.65 -14.01 -4.57
C PHE A 179 10.82 -13.63 -3.65
N GLY A 180 10.62 -13.70 -2.34
CA GLY A 180 11.63 -13.44 -1.32
C GLY A 180 11.40 -12.18 -0.49
N PHE A 181 10.31 -11.45 -0.70
CA PHE A 181 9.99 -10.28 0.12
C PHE A 181 9.66 -10.65 1.57
N ILE A 182 9.92 -9.72 2.47
CA ILE A 182 9.63 -9.82 3.90
C ILE A 182 8.51 -8.82 4.25
N ASP A 183 7.49 -9.27 4.97
CA ASP A 183 6.48 -8.40 5.58
C ASP A 183 7.13 -7.61 6.72
N SER A 184 7.31 -6.30 6.54
CA SER A 184 8.04 -5.46 7.50
C SER A 184 7.37 -5.39 8.88
N ALA A 185 6.05 -5.43 8.93
CA ALA A 185 5.33 -5.40 10.22
C ALA A 185 5.66 -6.62 11.10
N ARG A 186 5.99 -7.77 10.50
CA ARG A 186 6.39 -8.98 11.22
C ARG A 186 7.80 -8.93 11.81
N LEU A 187 8.58 -7.92 11.49
CA LEU A 187 9.89 -7.65 12.09
C LEU A 187 9.76 -6.88 13.42
N ASP A 188 8.65 -6.16 13.63
CA ASP A 188 8.42 -5.42 14.87
C ASP A 188 7.88 -6.35 15.95
N LYS A 189 8.58 -6.40 17.08
CA LYS A 189 8.21 -7.23 18.24
C LYS A 189 6.88 -6.79 18.90
N ASN A 190 6.49 -5.53 18.70
CA ASN A 190 5.27 -4.95 19.24
C ASN A 190 4.10 -5.06 18.25
N PHE A 191 4.33 -5.61 17.06
CA PHE A 191 3.25 -5.81 16.09
C PHE A 191 2.22 -6.78 16.65
N SER A 192 0.94 -6.36 16.62
CA SER A 192 -0.16 -7.20 17.04
C SER A 192 -1.31 -7.08 16.04
N GLU A 193 -1.66 -8.19 15.43
CA GLU A 193 -2.79 -8.32 14.52
C GLU A 193 -4.16 -8.30 15.22
N LYS A 194 -4.20 -8.38 16.55
CA LYS A 194 -5.45 -8.45 17.34
C LYS A 194 -6.33 -7.21 17.20
N ASN A 195 -5.72 -6.07 16.84
CA ASN A 195 -6.40 -4.77 16.80
C ASN A 195 -6.98 -4.42 15.42
N PHE A 196 -6.94 -5.34 14.45
CA PHE A 196 -7.38 -5.09 13.08
C PHE A 196 -8.52 -6.04 12.67
N GLY A 197 -9.37 -5.56 11.77
CA GLY A 197 -10.21 -6.41 10.93
C GLY A 197 -9.35 -7.25 9.96
N ALA A 198 -9.66 -7.30 8.70
CA ALA A 198 -8.75 -7.80 7.69
C ALA A 198 -7.55 -6.84 7.55
N ARG A 199 -6.32 -7.34 7.57
CA ARG A 199 -5.13 -6.57 7.25
C ARG A 199 -4.93 -6.64 5.74
N ILE A 200 -5.05 -5.51 5.07
CA ILE A 200 -4.96 -5.39 3.60
C ILE A 200 -3.92 -4.36 3.16
N ASP A 201 -3.40 -3.56 4.10
CA ASP A 201 -2.35 -2.58 3.88
C ASP A 201 -1.01 -3.14 4.37
N PHE A 202 0.01 -3.12 3.49
CA PHE A 202 1.30 -3.72 3.78
C PHE A 202 2.47 -2.86 3.30
N ILE A 203 3.62 -3.05 3.95
CA ILE A 203 4.94 -2.68 3.44
C ILE A 203 5.76 -3.98 3.37
N TYR A 204 6.14 -4.38 2.17
CA TYR A 204 7.06 -5.47 1.91
C TYR A 204 8.44 -4.93 1.56
N ILE A 205 9.48 -5.57 2.06
CA ILE A 205 10.87 -5.17 1.83
C ILE A 205 11.69 -6.32 1.26
N SER A 206 12.70 -6.01 0.45
CA SER A 206 13.70 -6.97 0.03
C SER A 206 14.58 -7.43 1.23
N PRO A 207 15.15 -8.64 1.20
CA PRO A 207 15.84 -9.23 2.36
C PRO A 207 17.04 -8.43 2.89
N ASP A 208 17.75 -7.73 2.01
CA ASP A 208 18.88 -6.87 2.37
C ASP A 208 18.51 -5.73 3.33
N LEU A 209 17.25 -5.28 3.32
CA LEU A 209 16.75 -4.21 4.20
C LEU A 209 16.39 -4.72 5.61
N LYS A 210 16.39 -6.04 5.84
CA LYS A 210 16.00 -6.61 7.14
C LYS A 210 16.88 -6.13 8.28
N SER A 211 18.19 -6.04 8.08
CA SER A 211 19.15 -5.61 9.11
C SER A 211 19.06 -4.11 9.42
N ALA A 212 18.60 -3.31 8.45
CA ALA A 212 18.41 -1.88 8.61
C ALA A 212 17.06 -1.52 9.29
N PHE A 213 16.11 -2.46 9.39
CA PHE A 213 14.81 -2.23 9.99
C PHE A 213 14.92 -1.84 11.47
N THR A 214 14.30 -0.73 11.86
CA THR A 214 14.31 -0.21 13.25
C THR A 214 12.92 -0.18 13.88
N GLY A 215 11.85 -0.23 13.11
CA GLY A 215 10.47 -0.28 13.61
C GLY A 215 9.43 -0.21 12.51
N GLY A 216 8.22 -0.64 12.80
CA GLY A 216 7.11 -0.55 11.85
C GLY A 216 5.80 -1.07 12.45
N ASN A 217 4.74 -0.30 12.25
CA ASN A 217 3.42 -0.65 12.77
C ASN A 217 2.34 0.14 12.01
N PHE A 218 1.14 0.10 12.50
CA PHE A 218 0.02 0.92 12.05
C PHE A 218 -0.09 2.19 12.92
N ILE A 219 -0.48 3.30 12.28
CA ILE A 219 -0.79 4.54 12.99
C ILE A 219 -2.27 4.51 13.38
N ILE A 220 -2.53 4.49 14.69
CA ILE A 220 -3.89 4.49 15.26
C ILE A 220 -3.99 5.66 16.21
N ASP A 221 -4.47 6.78 15.72
CA ASP A 221 -4.67 8.01 16.46
C ASP A 221 -6.06 8.62 16.16
N ASP A 222 -6.36 9.77 16.74
CA ASP A 222 -7.65 10.43 16.55
C ASP A 222 -7.86 10.92 15.12
N PHE A 223 -6.77 11.26 14.41
CA PHE A 223 -6.85 11.62 13.01
C PHE A 223 -7.25 10.42 12.15
N THR A 224 -6.55 9.30 12.27
CA THR A 224 -6.80 8.09 11.47
C THR A 224 -8.17 7.50 11.75
N LYS A 225 -8.61 7.48 13.02
CA LYS A 225 -9.97 7.04 13.40
C LYS A 225 -11.09 7.86 12.77
N LYS A 226 -10.85 9.17 12.58
CA LYS A 226 -11.88 10.12 12.11
C LYS A 226 -11.88 10.31 10.60
N TYR A 227 -10.71 10.29 9.96
CA TYR A 227 -10.54 10.74 8.59
C TYR A 227 -10.09 9.68 7.61
N SER A 228 -9.86 8.44 8.07
CA SER A 228 -9.53 7.31 7.20
C SER A 228 -10.33 6.08 7.60
N ASP A 229 -10.77 5.31 6.62
CA ASP A 229 -11.35 3.97 6.78
C ASP A 229 -10.26 2.88 6.76
N HIS A 230 -9.02 3.25 6.38
CA HIS A 230 -7.82 2.46 6.52
C HIS A 230 -6.92 2.97 7.66
N ARG A 231 -6.00 2.12 8.10
CA ARG A 231 -4.96 2.49 9.05
C ARG A 231 -3.64 2.61 8.31
N PRO A 232 -3.03 3.82 8.27
CA PRO A 232 -1.72 3.98 7.64
C PRO A 232 -0.70 3.05 8.28
N VAL A 233 0.09 2.38 7.44
CA VAL A 233 1.21 1.55 7.86
C VAL A 233 2.50 2.33 7.68
N TYR A 234 3.43 2.21 8.62
CA TYR A 234 4.74 2.84 8.53
C TYR A 234 5.86 1.84 8.82
N MET A 235 7.03 2.19 8.33
CA MET A 235 8.29 1.50 8.61
C MET A 235 9.40 2.55 8.79
N THR A 236 10.33 2.26 9.69
CA THR A 236 11.55 3.02 9.88
C THR A 236 12.77 2.13 9.70
N TRP A 237 13.84 2.69 9.11
CA TRP A 237 15.10 1.98 8.91
C TRP A 237 16.29 2.93 9.00
N GLU A 238 17.45 2.40 9.39
CA GLU A 238 18.72 3.12 9.34
C GLU A 238 19.24 3.16 7.89
N LYS A 239 19.84 4.32 7.52
CA LYS A 239 20.41 4.57 6.18
C LYS A 239 21.84 4.06 6.10
#